data_553c6134212419a9e649dd548f0fce5f
#
_entry.id   553c6134212419a9e649dd548f0fce5f
#
_cell.length_a   1.000
_cell.length_b   1.000
_cell.length_c   1.000
_cell.angle_alpha   90.00
_cell.angle_beta   90.00
_cell.angle_gamma   90.00
#
_symmetry.space_group_name_H-M   'P 1'
#
loop_
_entity.id
_entity.type
_entity.pdbx_description
1 polymer ?
#
loop_
_entity_poly.entity_id
_entity_poly.type
_entity_poly.pdbx_seq_one_letter_code
_entity_poly.pdbx_strand_id
1 'polypeptide(L)'
;MKRFDCLKFLASLVDEHMFAVTSLSINAPFWFNVRPQGPNFFALNMGLCLPFALGLAVAFPKRKVIAIDSDGSLMNDSSSLITVADVNPANLVAFVMDNGSYAFMSETFTTRRTDLAKMAQGAGIANASTVKTLEEFTAAAKQAMENVGPTLIVAKVERDAGRVSADRSALRAGR
;
A
#
# COMPACT_ATOMS: atom_id res chain seq x y z
N MET A 1 -15.14 2.55 -3.39
CA MET A 1 -15.11 2.45 -1.90
C MET A 1 -14.26 3.57 -1.31
N LYS A 2 -14.48 3.93 -0.04
CA LYS A 2 -13.68 4.99 0.60
C LYS A 2 -12.34 4.45 1.09
N ARG A 3 -11.26 5.15 0.78
CA ARG A 3 -9.90 4.83 1.24
C ARG A 3 -9.81 4.70 2.76
N PHE A 4 -10.46 5.62 3.48
CA PHE A 4 -10.43 5.62 4.94
C PHE A 4 -10.99 4.33 5.55
N ASP A 5 -12.10 3.81 4.99
CA ASP A 5 -12.72 2.58 5.48
C ASP A 5 -11.80 1.36 5.23
N CYS A 6 -11.12 1.33 4.08
CA CYS A 6 -10.12 0.31 3.79
C CYS A 6 -8.96 0.35 4.80
N LEU A 7 -8.41 1.54 5.06
CA LEU A 7 -7.28 1.69 5.98
C LEU A 7 -7.67 1.43 7.43
N LYS A 8 -8.89 1.83 7.83
CA LYS A 8 -9.44 1.51 9.16
C LYS A 8 -9.57 0.00 9.36
N PHE A 9 -10.08 -0.71 8.35
CA PHE A 9 -10.15 -2.17 8.41
C PHE A 9 -8.75 -2.80 8.44
N LEU A 10 -7.84 -2.35 7.58
CA LEU A 10 -6.48 -2.85 7.54
C LEU A 10 -5.76 -2.66 8.88
N ALA A 11 -5.97 -1.51 9.55
CA ALA A 11 -5.40 -1.23 10.87
C ALA A 11 -5.84 -2.24 11.94
N SER A 12 -7.04 -2.83 11.81
CA SER A 12 -7.51 -3.88 12.72
C SER A 12 -6.82 -5.24 12.53
N LEU A 13 -6.12 -5.44 11.41
CA LEU A 13 -5.37 -6.65 11.11
C LEU A 13 -3.88 -6.53 11.44
N VAL A 14 -3.38 -5.31 11.70
CA VAL A 14 -1.95 -5.02 11.88
C VAL A 14 -1.61 -4.92 13.35
N ASP A 15 -0.84 -5.86 13.85
CA ASP A 15 -0.36 -5.88 15.23
C ASP A 15 0.95 -5.08 15.44
N GLU A 16 1.45 -5.06 16.67
CA GLU A 16 2.66 -4.34 17.07
C GLU A 16 3.97 -4.96 16.54
N HIS A 17 3.92 -6.20 16.05
CA HIS A 17 5.08 -6.91 15.50
C HIS A 17 5.22 -6.68 14.00
N MET A 18 4.20 -6.13 13.33
CA MET A 18 4.19 -5.90 11.89
C MET A 18 4.69 -4.50 11.56
N PHE A 19 5.45 -4.39 10.48
CA PHE A 19 5.84 -3.08 9.91
C PHE A 19 4.77 -2.56 8.98
N ALA A 20 4.46 -1.27 9.05
CA ALA A 20 3.63 -0.59 8.07
C ALA A 20 4.40 0.56 7.42
N VAL A 21 4.40 0.58 6.09
CA VAL A 21 5.06 1.60 5.27
C VAL A 21 4.02 2.31 4.44
N THR A 22 3.98 3.64 4.48
CA THR A 22 3.04 4.40 3.67
C THR A 22 3.76 5.29 2.66
N SER A 23 3.24 5.36 1.44
CA SER A 23 3.62 6.42 0.51
C SER A 23 3.16 7.79 1.02
N LEU A 24 3.80 8.84 0.51
CA LEU A 24 3.40 10.22 0.80
C LEU A 24 1.97 10.52 0.30
N SER A 25 1.47 11.74 0.56
CA SER A 25 0.14 12.21 0.20
C SER A 25 -0.92 11.70 1.19
N ILE A 26 -2.07 11.24 0.72
CA ILE A 26 -3.27 10.98 1.54
C ILE A 26 -3.15 9.69 2.37
N ASN A 27 -2.38 8.71 1.93
CA ASN A 27 -2.21 7.45 2.67
C ASN A 27 -1.59 7.67 4.06
N ALA A 28 -0.54 8.47 4.15
CA ALA A 28 0.18 8.71 5.42
C ALA A 28 -0.70 9.34 6.50
N PRO A 29 -1.40 10.48 6.27
CA PRO A 29 -2.27 11.06 7.29
C PRO A 29 -3.46 10.16 7.65
N PHE A 30 -4.05 9.45 6.69
CA PHE A 30 -5.13 8.52 7.01
C PHE A 30 -4.65 7.34 7.85
N TRP A 31 -3.48 6.77 7.52
CA TRP A 31 -2.89 5.70 8.31
C TRP A 31 -2.53 6.17 9.71
N PHE A 32 -1.94 7.36 9.84
CA PHE A 32 -1.64 7.97 11.14
C PHE A 32 -2.91 8.14 12.01
N ASN A 33 -4.04 8.54 11.40
CA ASN A 33 -5.29 8.71 12.14
C ASN A 33 -5.88 7.39 12.67
N VAL A 34 -5.67 6.27 11.96
CA VAL A 34 -6.21 4.96 12.37
C VAL A 34 -5.21 4.11 13.15
N ARG A 35 -3.90 4.35 12.96
CA ARG A 35 -2.84 3.60 13.63
C ARG A 35 -1.60 4.49 13.85
N PRO A 36 -1.66 5.43 14.83
CA PRO A 36 -0.55 6.35 15.09
C PRO A 36 0.67 5.66 15.73
N GLN A 37 0.46 4.55 16.42
CA GLN A 37 1.50 3.84 17.16
C GLN A 37 1.95 2.56 16.43
N GLY A 38 3.08 2.00 16.88
CA GLY A 38 3.70 0.83 16.32
C GLY A 38 4.80 1.16 15.31
N PRO A 39 5.43 0.14 14.71
CA PRO A 39 6.53 0.33 13.78
C PRO A 39 6.02 0.79 12.41
N ASN A 40 5.74 2.09 12.31
CA ASN A 40 5.25 2.75 11.11
C ASN A 40 6.36 3.59 10.45
N PHE A 41 6.39 3.57 9.11
CA PHE A 41 7.22 4.43 8.28
C PHE A 41 6.30 5.26 7.40
N PHE A 42 6.19 6.55 7.70
CA PHE A 42 5.23 7.43 7.07
C PHE A 42 5.80 8.24 5.92
N ALA A 43 4.98 8.49 4.93
CA ALA A 43 5.20 9.48 3.89
C ALA A 43 6.50 9.27 3.08
N LEU A 44 6.78 8.03 2.67
CA LEU A 44 7.88 7.74 1.74
C LEU A 44 7.61 8.45 0.41
N ASN A 45 8.64 9.02 -0.19
CA ASN A 45 8.53 9.67 -1.49
C ASN A 45 7.94 8.72 -2.54
N MET A 46 7.37 9.30 -3.60
CA MET A 46 6.76 8.52 -4.70
C MET A 46 7.77 7.52 -5.29
N GLY A 47 7.32 6.30 -5.47
CA GLY A 47 8.14 5.18 -5.94
C GLY A 47 8.94 4.46 -4.84
N LEU A 48 9.06 5.02 -3.64
CA LEU A 48 9.91 4.44 -2.59
C LEU A 48 9.17 3.54 -1.59
N CYS A 49 7.84 3.51 -1.61
CA CYS A 49 7.06 2.73 -0.64
C CYS A 49 7.32 1.22 -0.78
N LEU A 50 7.14 0.69 -1.97
CA LEU A 50 7.31 -0.75 -2.22
C LEU A 50 8.76 -1.22 -2.07
N PRO A 51 9.80 -0.58 -2.67
CA PRO A 51 11.18 -1.01 -2.50
C PRO A 51 11.69 -0.87 -1.05
N PHE A 52 11.24 0.15 -0.31
CA PHE A 52 11.57 0.26 1.11
C PHE A 52 10.94 -0.87 1.93
N ALA A 53 9.67 -1.19 1.67
CA ALA A 53 8.98 -2.31 2.31
C ALA A 53 9.64 -3.65 1.97
N LEU A 54 10.12 -3.84 0.73
CA LEU A 54 10.91 -5.01 0.35
C LEU A 54 12.19 -5.11 1.18
N GLY A 55 12.92 -4.01 1.34
CA GLY A 55 14.13 -3.96 2.18
C GLY A 55 13.85 -4.40 3.62
N LEU A 56 12.74 -3.94 4.21
CA LEU A 56 12.31 -4.39 5.54
C LEU A 56 11.94 -5.88 5.56
N ALA A 57 11.24 -6.36 4.54
CA ALA A 57 10.85 -7.77 4.46
C ALA A 57 12.05 -8.70 4.39
N VAL A 58 13.10 -8.32 3.67
CA VAL A 58 14.37 -9.06 3.60
C VAL A 58 15.13 -8.98 4.92
N ALA A 59 15.22 -7.80 5.52
CA ALA A 59 15.95 -7.59 6.77
C ALA A 59 15.27 -8.27 7.98
N PHE A 60 13.95 -8.39 7.96
CA PHE A 60 13.15 -8.95 9.06
C PHE A 60 12.20 -10.07 8.59
N PRO A 61 12.72 -11.23 8.14
CA PRO A 61 11.91 -12.25 7.48
C PRO A 61 10.83 -12.89 8.35
N LYS A 62 10.92 -12.74 9.67
CA LYS A 62 9.92 -13.26 10.63
C LYS A 62 8.80 -12.23 10.94
N ARG A 63 8.90 -11.02 10.43
CA ARG A 63 7.92 -9.96 10.67
C ARG A 63 7.19 -9.64 9.36
N LYS A 64 5.87 -9.61 9.41
CA LYS A 64 5.08 -9.20 8.26
C LYS A 64 5.29 -7.71 7.97
N VAL A 65 5.44 -7.37 6.71
CA VAL A 65 5.62 -6.00 6.22
C VAL A 65 4.45 -5.63 5.31
N ILE A 66 3.84 -4.50 5.60
CA ILE A 66 2.68 -4.00 4.89
C ILE A 66 3.04 -2.69 4.21
N ALA A 67 3.05 -2.70 2.89
CA ALA A 67 3.19 -1.49 2.07
C ALA A 67 1.80 -0.92 1.76
N ILE A 68 1.56 0.33 2.09
CA ILE A 68 0.34 1.07 1.77
C ILE A 68 0.72 2.14 0.76
N ASP A 69 0.61 1.78 -0.51
CA ASP A 69 1.03 2.62 -1.62
C ASP A 69 -0.17 3.24 -2.34
N SER A 70 0.10 4.07 -3.33
CA SER A 70 -0.90 4.63 -4.24
C SER A 70 -0.55 4.30 -5.69
N ASP A 71 -1.56 4.36 -6.57
CA ASP A 71 -1.38 4.14 -8.01
C ASP A 71 -0.29 5.03 -8.60
N GLY A 72 -0.32 6.33 -8.33
CA GLY A 72 0.69 7.26 -8.82
C GLY A 72 2.09 6.99 -8.28
N SER A 73 2.20 6.57 -7.02
CA SER A 73 3.48 6.22 -6.41
C SER A 73 4.06 4.93 -7.01
N LEU A 74 3.26 3.88 -7.12
CA LEU A 74 3.71 2.62 -7.71
C LEU A 74 4.09 2.78 -9.20
N MET A 75 3.35 3.59 -9.95
CA MET A 75 3.71 3.86 -11.36
C MET A 75 5.02 4.62 -11.50
N ASN A 76 5.42 5.42 -10.50
CA ASN A 76 6.69 6.14 -10.53
C ASN A 76 7.91 5.22 -10.43
N ASP A 77 7.76 4.04 -9.81
CA ASP A 77 8.77 2.96 -9.79
C ASP A 77 8.10 1.59 -9.91
N SER A 78 7.48 1.34 -11.06
CA SER A 78 6.89 0.04 -11.36
C SER A 78 7.93 -1.07 -11.57
N SER A 79 9.19 -0.71 -11.80
CA SER A 79 10.30 -1.67 -11.90
C SER A 79 10.55 -2.44 -10.61
N SER A 80 10.21 -1.87 -9.45
CA SER A 80 10.28 -2.54 -8.16
C SER A 80 9.42 -3.82 -8.08
N LEU A 81 8.36 -3.94 -8.90
CA LEU A 81 7.58 -5.18 -9.02
C LEU A 81 8.42 -6.37 -9.46
N ILE A 82 9.37 -6.15 -10.39
CA ILE A 82 10.28 -7.18 -10.88
C ILE A 82 11.20 -7.64 -9.75
N THR A 83 11.74 -6.69 -8.99
CA THR A 83 12.62 -7.00 -7.85
C THR A 83 11.87 -7.74 -6.75
N VAL A 84 10.63 -7.35 -6.45
CA VAL A 84 9.78 -8.05 -5.47
C VAL A 84 9.49 -9.48 -5.93
N ALA A 85 9.20 -9.69 -7.21
CA ALA A 85 8.94 -11.01 -7.77
C ALA A 85 10.18 -11.92 -7.71
N ASP A 86 11.36 -11.37 -8.05
CA ASP A 86 12.63 -12.12 -8.04
C ASP A 86 13.07 -12.50 -6.62
N VAL A 87 13.01 -11.54 -5.67
CA VAL A 87 13.34 -11.79 -4.26
C VAL A 87 12.32 -12.71 -3.59
N ASN A 88 11.06 -12.65 -4.01
CA ASN A 88 9.92 -13.46 -3.54
C ASN A 88 9.81 -13.54 -2.00
N PRO A 89 9.75 -12.42 -1.27
CA PRO A 89 9.73 -12.42 0.19
C PRO A 89 8.44 -13.03 0.73
N ALA A 90 8.56 -13.95 1.69
CA ALA A 90 7.42 -14.68 2.25
C ALA A 90 6.45 -13.80 3.07
N ASN A 91 6.88 -12.61 3.45
CA ASN A 91 6.27 -11.76 4.48
C ASN A 91 5.86 -10.36 4.01
N LEU A 92 5.83 -10.09 2.69
CA LEU A 92 5.47 -8.78 2.14
C LEU A 92 4.05 -8.78 1.58
N VAL A 93 3.24 -7.82 2.03
CA VAL A 93 1.91 -7.53 1.47
C VAL A 93 1.84 -6.06 1.07
N ALA A 94 1.47 -5.79 -0.18
CA ALA A 94 1.28 -4.45 -0.71
C ALA A 94 -0.19 -4.16 -0.99
N PHE A 95 -0.70 -3.06 -0.46
CA PHE A 95 -2.02 -2.51 -0.75
C PHE A 95 -1.85 -1.21 -1.53
N VAL A 96 -2.32 -1.19 -2.76
CA VAL A 96 -2.25 -0.02 -3.65
C VAL A 96 -3.62 0.66 -3.67
N MET A 97 -3.71 1.82 -3.05
CA MET A 97 -4.93 2.65 -3.03
C MET A 97 -5.04 3.42 -4.34
N ASP A 98 -5.72 2.83 -5.31
CA ASP A 98 -5.87 3.37 -6.66
C ASP A 98 -7.13 4.24 -6.75
N ASN A 99 -6.93 5.56 -6.72
CA ASN A 99 -7.99 6.55 -6.93
C ASN A 99 -8.00 7.15 -8.35
N GLY A 100 -7.13 6.69 -9.23
CA GLY A 100 -7.02 7.19 -10.59
C GLY A 100 -6.48 8.62 -10.69
N SER A 101 -5.78 9.13 -9.65
CA SER A 101 -5.39 10.54 -9.63
C SER A 101 -4.07 10.79 -8.88
N TYR A 102 -3.24 11.67 -9.43
CA TYR A 102 -2.12 12.30 -8.74
C TYR A 102 -2.62 13.42 -7.84
N ALA A 103 -3.08 13.06 -6.64
CA ALA A 103 -3.75 13.96 -5.71
C ALA A 103 -4.90 14.71 -6.40
N PHE A 104 -4.79 16.04 -6.55
CA PHE A 104 -5.80 16.88 -7.18
C PHE A 104 -5.33 17.46 -8.54
N MET A 105 -4.18 17.01 -9.04
CA MET A 105 -3.54 17.66 -10.20
C MET A 105 -3.97 17.04 -11.52
N SER A 106 -3.89 15.72 -11.66
CA SER A 106 -4.17 15.04 -12.92
C SER A 106 -4.62 13.60 -12.71
N GLU A 107 -5.18 13.00 -13.75
CA GLU A 107 -5.50 11.57 -13.74
C GLU A 107 -4.23 10.73 -13.91
N THR A 108 -4.22 9.57 -13.27
CA THR A 108 -3.23 8.53 -13.52
C THR A 108 -3.65 7.65 -14.70
N PHE A 109 -2.71 6.86 -15.23
CA PHE A 109 -3.00 5.96 -16.35
C PHE A 109 -3.90 4.78 -15.98
N THR A 110 -4.12 4.54 -14.68
CA THR A 110 -5.05 3.50 -14.18
C THR A 110 -6.51 3.79 -14.50
N THR A 111 -6.84 5.04 -14.85
CA THR A 111 -8.17 5.43 -15.35
C THR A 111 -8.42 4.99 -16.79
N ARG A 112 -7.38 4.58 -17.53
CA ARG A 112 -7.45 4.25 -18.95
C ARG A 112 -7.16 2.77 -19.21
N ARG A 113 -5.89 2.41 -19.39
CA ARG A 113 -5.46 1.07 -19.84
C ARG A 113 -4.55 0.34 -18.86
N THR A 114 -3.95 1.06 -17.91
CA THR A 114 -2.99 0.47 -16.98
C THR A 114 -3.72 -0.32 -15.90
N ASP A 115 -3.37 -1.60 -15.79
CA ASP A 115 -3.84 -2.51 -14.75
C ASP A 115 -2.64 -2.93 -13.89
N LEU A 116 -2.56 -2.35 -12.69
CA LEU A 116 -1.42 -2.56 -11.79
C LEU A 116 -1.35 -3.99 -11.25
N ALA A 117 -2.49 -4.66 -11.08
CA ALA A 117 -2.51 -6.05 -10.64
C ALA A 117 -1.97 -6.98 -11.75
N LYS A 118 -2.37 -6.75 -13.02
CA LYS A 118 -1.82 -7.49 -14.15
C LYS A 118 -0.33 -7.20 -14.38
N MET A 119 0.11 -5.97 -14.13
CA MET A 119 1.54 -5.63 -14.17
C MET A 119 2.32 -6.43 -13.12
N ALA A 120 1.81 -6.52 -11.90
CA ALA A 120 2.41 -7.32 -10.83
C ALA A 120 2.43 -8.81 -11.18
N GLN A 121 1.33 -9.34 -11.74
CA GLN A 121 1.26 -10.73 -12.23
C GLN A 121 2.29 -10.97 -13.36
N GLY A 122 2.37 -10.06 -14.32
CA GLY A 122 3.33 -10.12 -15.42
C GLY A 122 4.79 -10.03 -14.97
N ALA A 123 5.05 -9.35 -13.84
CA ALA A 123 6.36 -9.32 -13.21
C ALA A 123 6.70 -10.61 -12.43
N GLY A 124 5.71 -11.47 -12.13
CA GLY A 124 5.89 -12.73 -11.41
C GLY A 124 5.25 -12.78 -10.01
N ILE A 125 4.56 -11.72 -9.56
CA ILE A 125 3.81 -11.72 -8.30
C ILE A 125 2.45 -12.41 -8.54
N ALA A 126 2.38 -13.72 -8.34
CA ALA A 126 1.19 -14.53 -8.64
C ALA A 126 -0.05 -14.10 -7.82
N ASN A 127 0.17 -13.71 -6.56
CA ASN A 127 -0.90 -13.26 -5.65
C ASN A 127 -1.19 -11.77 -5.83
N ALA A 128 -1.57 -11.35 -7.03
CA ALA A 128 -1.97 -9.97 -7.30
C ALA A 128 -3.40 -9.90 -7.82
N SER A 129 -4.21 -8.99 -7.27
CA SER A 129 -5.62 -8.82 -7.64
C SER A 129 -6.10 -7.37 -7.51
N THR A 130 -7.22 -7.07 -8.18
CA THR A 130 -7.91 -5.78 -8.07
C THR A 130 -9.27 -5.99 -7.40
N VAL A 131 -9.57 -5.16 -6.41
CA VAL A 131 -10.83 -5.15 -5.67
C VAL A 131 -11.54 -3.80 -5.80
N LYS A 132 -12.88 -3.80 -5.82
CA LYS A 132 -13.70 -2.62 -6.12
C LYS A 132 -14.70 -2.28 -5.02
N THR A 133 -15.03 -3.23 -4.15
CA THR A 133 -15.94 -3.02 -3.02
C THR A 133 -15.22 -3.21 -1.69
N LEU A 134 -15.80 -2.71 -0.61
CA LEU A 134 -15.23 -2.87 0.73
C LEU A 134 -15.27 -4.34 1.17
N GLU A 135 -16.29 -5.09 0.77
CA GLU A 135 -16.43 -6.52 1.03
C GLU A 135 -15.31 -7.31 0.36
N GLU A 136 -15.05 -7.05 -0.93
CA GLU A 136 -13.93 -7.65 -1.66
C GLU A 136 -12.60 -7.30 -1.00
N PHE A 137 -12.40 -6.02 -0.62
CA PHE A 137 -11.19 -5.57 0.04
C PHE A 137 -10.96 -6.29 1.37
N THR A 138 -12.00 -6.39 2.21
CA THR A 138 -11.88 -7.02 3.53
C THR A 138 -11.56 -8.51 3.42
N ALA A 139 -12.16 -9.22 2.46
CA ALA A 139 -11.87 -10.61 2.18
C ALA A 139 -10.43 -10.79 1.68
N ALA A 140 -10.03 -10.01 0.66
CA ALA A 140 -8.69 -10.06 0.10
C ALA A 140 -7.60 -9.67 1.12
N ALA A 141 -7.85 -8.68 1.97
CA ALA A 141 -6.91 -8.27 3.00
C ALA A 141 -6.69 -9.37 4.04
N LYS A 142 -7.75 -10.02 4.53
CA LYS A 142 -7.62 -11.18 5.44
C LYS A 142 -6.77 -12.28 4.82
N GLN A 143 -7.10 -12.68 3.59
CA GLN A 143 -6.36 -13.71 2.87
C GLN A 143 -4.89 -13.32 2.65
N ALA A 144 -4.62 -12.07 2.27
CA ALA A 144 -3.26 -11.57 2.07
C ALA A 144 -2.41 -11.62 3.34
N MET A 145 -3.02 -11.38 4.51
CA MET A 145 -2.33 -11.47 5.79
C MET A 145 -1.94 -12.91 6.17
N GLU A 146 -2.63 -13.92 5.64
CA GLU A 146 -2.36 -15.35 5.86
C GLU A 146 -1.41 -15.92 4.79
N ASN A 147 -1.35 -15.32 3.60
CA ASN A 147 -0.53 -15.82 2.49
C ASN A 147 0.96 -15.83 2.84
N VAL A 148 1.63 -16.83 2.28
CA VAL A 148 3.10 -16.92 2.19
C VAL A 148 3.51 -16.52 0.77
N GLY A 149 4.46 -15.60 0.67
CA GLY A 149 4.88 -15.01 -0.60
C GLY A 149 4.35 -13.59 -0.79
N PRO A 150 4.92 -12.83 -1.73
CA PRO A 150 4.51 -11.47 -1.96
C PRO A 150 3.07 -11.42 -2.47
N THR A 151 2.28 -10.54 -1.89
CA THR A 151 0.88 -10.33 -2.27
C THR A 151 0.67 -8.86 -2.60
N LEU A 152 -0.07 -8.55 -3.67
CA LEU A 152 -0.39 -7.18 -4.07
C LEU A 152 -1.88 -7.03 -4.34
N ILE A 153 -2.55 -6.17 -3.56
CA ILE A 153 -3.98 -5.87 -3.70
C ILE A 153 -4.15 -4.43 -4.20
N VAL A 154 -4.71 -4.27 -5.38
CA VAL A 154 -5.10 -2.97 -5.93
C VAL A 154 -6.53 -2.66 -5.52
N ALA A 155 -6.70 -1.70 -4.62
CA ALA A 155 -7.99 -1.27 -4.12
C ALA A 155 -8.49 -0.05 -4.90
N LYS A 156 -9.54 -0.18 -5.70
CA LYS A 156 -10.17 0.94 -6.41
C LYS A 156 -10.95 1.79 -5.41
N VAL A 157 -10.38 2.94 -5.07
CA VAL A 157 -10.99 3.87 -4.12
C VAL A 157 -11.51 5.12 -4.81
N GLU A 158 -12.42 5.81 -4.15
CA GLU A 158 -12.93 7.10 -4.62
C GLU A 158 -11.80 8.15 -4.62
N ARG A 159 -11.95 9.17 -5.46
CA ARG A 159 -11.11 10.37 -5.35
C ARG A 159 -11.46 11.06 -4.05
N ASP A 160 -10.46 11.22 -3.20
CA ASP A 160 -10.65 11.85 -1.90
C ASP A 160 -11.00 13.33 -2.10
N ALA A 161 -12.13 13.76 -1.53
CA ALA A 161 -12.53 15.16 -1.54
C ALA A 161 -11.88 15.88 -0.35
N GLY A 162 -10.99 16.85 -0.65
CA GLY A 162 -10.43 17.74 0.35
C GLY A 162 -9.06 17.35 0.90
N ARG A 163 -8.43 18.30 1.60
CA ARG A 163 -7.15 18.08 2.30
C ARG A 163 -7.40 17.36 3.61
N VAL A 164 -6.82 16.20 3.80
CA VAL A 164 -6.73 15.59 5.11
C VAL A 164 -5.67 16.36 5.90
N SER A 165 -6.10 17.11 6.88
CA SER A 165 -5.21 17.77 7.82
C SER A 165 -4.64 16.72 8.77
N ALA A 166 -3.41 16.25 8.49
CA ALA A 166 -2.60 15.65 9.52
C ALA A 166 -1.52 16.67 9.91
N ASP A 167 -1.27 16.79 11.18
CA ASP A 167 -0.12 17.54 11.64
C ASP A 167 1.16 16.87 11.11
N ARG A 168 1.79 17.51 10.13
CA ARG A 168 3.00 17.00 9.51
C ARG A 168 4.17 16.91 10.49
N SER A 169 4.13 17.65 11.60
CA SER A 169 5.13 17.57 12.66
C SER A 169 5.01 16.23 13.41
N ALA A 170 3.79 15.78 13.69
CA ALA A 170 3.52 14.48 14.31
C ALA A 170 3.95 13.31 13.42
N LEU A 171 3.75 13.43 12.10
CA LEU A 171 4.22 12.41 11.12
C LEU A 171 5.75 12.30 11.06
N ARG A 172 6.48 13.38 11.43
CA ARG A 172 7.95 13.40 11.47
C ARG A 172 8.51 12.94 12.82
N ALA A 173 7.77 13.12 13.91
CA ALA A 173 8.18 12.72 15.26
C ALA A 173 8.17 11.21 15.49
N GLY A 174 7.48 10.44 14.65
CA GLY A 174 7.44 8.99 14.68
C GLY A 174 8.57 8.29 13.91
N ARG A 175 9.64 9.02 13.55
CA ARG A 175 10.83 8.48 12.87
C ARG A 175 11.94 8.16 13.86
#